data_cd2887aa2c219c868b60407b56f4a224
#
_entry.id   cd2887aa2c219c868b60407b56f4a224
#
_cell.length_a   1.000
_cell.length_b   1.000
_cell.length_c   1.000
_cell.angle_alpha   90.00
_cell.angle_beta   90.00
_cell.angle_gamma   90.00
#
_symmetry.space_group_name_H-M   'P 1'
#
loop_
_entity.id
_entity.type
_entity.pdbx_description
1 polymer ?
#
loop_
_entity_poly.entity_id
_entity_poly.type
_entity_poly.pdbx_seq_one_letter_code
_entity_poly.pdbx_strand_id
1 'polypeptide(L)'
;MRDISMERVNETRKNILEIIESATLTHEQKLTCLANQADSLMEVLDLPEGLDELLNVPIDRKCICDLSEGHAPMRPRYIIPDYAKFLKEGSKFLQLDPPTDLYEALNSLMIFYKHVPSVTNYPVYVGQLDELLEPYIDTVDEAQAKKMLKLFLTQMDRTILDSFSHANIGPRETKAGRLLLEAEKELENAVPNLSFKYDEDITPDDFALKAIDCAMHSAKPSFANHKMFKSELGENYVIASCYNGLLLGGGAYTLCRLVLGNIAKPNKRCFMLNRRIQSLNRLR
;
A
#
# COMPACT_ATOMS: atom_id res chain seq x y z
N MET A 1 1.23 -19.91 16.56
CA MET A 1 1.06 -18.44 16.66
C MET A 1 1.59 -18.04 18.02
N ARG A 2 2.81 -17.53 18.13
CA ARG A 2 3.29 -17.00 19.43
C ARG A 2 2.46 -15.78 19.72
N ASP A 3 1.77 -15.77 20.86
CA ASP A 3 1.08 -14.56 21.31
C ASP A 3 2.13 -13.47 21.51
N ILE A 4 2.08 -12.44 20.69
CA ILE A 4 2.87 -11.23 20.94
C ILE A 4 2.41 -10.71 22.28
N SER A 5 3.29 -10.74 23.29
CA SER A 5 2.89 -10.34 24.64
C SER A 5 2.39 -8.90 24.59
N MET A 6 1.31 -8.61 25.31
CA MET A 6 0.78 -7.24 25.44
C MET A 6 1.83 -6.29 26.01
N GLU A 7 2.75 -6.80 26.78
CA GLU A 7 3.91 -6.07 27.33
C GLU A 7 4.80 -5.54 26.19
N ARG A 8 5.15 -6.38 25.23
CA ARG A 8 5.97 -5.98 24.07
C ARG A 8 5.24 -4.97 23.17
N VAL A 9 3.94 -5.13 22.98
CA VAL A 9 3.12 -4.16 22.23
C VAL A 9 3.13 -2.81 22.93
N ASN A 10 3.00 -2.79 24.26
CA ASN A 10 3.00 -1.56 25.05
C ASN A 10 4.39 -0.90 25.07
N GLU A 11 5.45 -1.66 25.19
CA GLU A 11 6.83 -1.16 25.11
C GLU A 11 7.11 -0.54 23.75
N THR A 12 6.76 -1.23 22.68
CA THR A 12 6.91 -0.69 21.31
C THR A 12 6.13 0.60 21.14
N ARG A 13 4.90 0.65 21.63
CA ARG A 13 4.08 1.87 21.57
C ARG A 13 4.73 3.02 22.33
N LYS A 14 5.28 2.75 23.51
CA LYS A 14 5.99 3.74 24.31
C LYS A 14 7.18 4.30 23.54
N ASN A 15 8.04 3.44 23.00
CA ASN A 15 9.22 3.84 22.23
C ASN A 15 8.86 4.71 21.01
N ILE A 16 7.82 4.34 20.28
CA ILE A 16 7.35 5.14 19.14
C ILE A 16 6.84 6.51 19.58
N LEU A 17 6.07 6.58 20.66
CA LEU A 17 5.58 7.86 21.19
C LEU A 17 6.73 8.75 21.65
N GLU A 18 7.73 8.20 22.36
CA GLU A 18 8.92 8.93 22.77
C GLU A 18 9.69 9.53 21.58
N ILE A 19 9.80 8.80 20.47
CA ILE A 19 10.42 9.31 19.24
C ILE A 19 9.59 10.47 18.65
N ILE A 20 8.28 10.30 18.53
CA ILE A 20 7.37 11.29 17.93
C ILE A 20 7.34 12.58 18.75
N GLU A 21 7.24 12.46 20.09
CA GLU A 21 7.10 13.57 21.02
C GLU A 21 8.43 14.23 21.35
N SER A 22 9.57 13.64 20.96
CA SER A 22 10.90 14.20 21.26
C SER A 22 11.03 15.63 20.73
N ALA A 23 11.34 16.57 21.62
CA ALA A 23 11.62 17.95 21.27
C ALA A 23 13.07 18.17 20.77
N THR A 24 13.94 17.18 20.92
CA THR A 24 15.37 17.27 20.58
C THR A 24 15.70 16.69 19.22
N LEU A 25 14.84 15.82 18.67
CA LEU A 25 15.04 15.20 17.36
C LEU A 25 14.45 16.06 16.25
N THR A 26 15.23 16.27 15.17
CA THR A 26 14.69 16.84 13.92
C THR A 26 13.69 15.89 13.29
N HIS A 27 12.90 16.38 12.33
CA HIS A 27 11.93 15.55 11.61
C HIS A 27 12.63 14.36 10.91
N GLU A 28 13.76 14.58 10.25
CA GLU A 28 14.55 13.54 9.58
C GLU A 28 15.08 12.48 10.58
N GLN A 29 15.58 12.91 11.72
CA GLN A 29 16.03 12.00 12.77
C GLN A 29 14.87 11.16 13.33
N LYS A 30 13.69 11.75 13.50
CA LYS A 30 12.48 11.00 13.88
C LYS A 30 12.15 9.92 12.87
N LEU A 31 12.18 10.25 11.57
CA LEU A 31 11.93 9.27 10.50
C LEU A 31 12.93 8.11 10.56
N THR A 32 14.21 8.41 10.73
CA THR A 32 15.25 7.38 10.85
C THR A 32 15.06 6.49 12.08
N CYS A 33 14.74 7.07 13.24
CA CYS A 33 14.47 6.30 14.46
C CYS A 33 13.22 5.42 14.31
N LEU A 34 12.15 5.93 13.65
CA LEU A 34 10.95 5.16 13.40
C LEU A 34 11.19 4.01 12.43
N ALA A 35 12.00 4.21 11.37
CA ALA A 35 12.40 3.17 10.45
C ALA A 35 13.16 2.04 11.16
N ASN A 36 14.14 2.39 12.00
CA ASN A 36 14.88 1.42 12.80
C ASN A 36 13.96 0.65 13.78
N GLN A 37 13.00 1.33 14.39
CA GLN A 37 12.00 0.67 15.25
C GLN A 37 11.11 -0.29 14.45
N ALA A 38 10.73 0.08 13.23
CA ALA A 38 9.96 -0.79 12.33
C ALA A 38 10.75 -2.05 11.97
N ASP A 39 12.00 -1.91 11.56
CA ASP A 39 12.86 -3.03 11.20
C ASP A 39 13.04 -4.00 12.37
N SER A 40 13.22 -3.50 13.60
CA SER A 40 13.34 -4.33 14.81
C SER A 40 12.07 -5.14 15.11
N LEU A 41 10.90 -4.61 14.76
CA LEU A 41 9.61 -5.30 14.95
C LEU A 41 9.37 -6.39 13.92
N MET A 42 9.86 -6.20 12.71
CA MET A 42 9.63 -7.11 11.59
C MET A 42 10.43 -8.40 11.67
N GLU A 43 11.49 -8.42 12.47
CA GLU A 43 12.30 -9.62 12.73
C GLU A 43 11.58 -10.68 13.59
N VAL A 44 10.42 -10.35 14.15
CA VAL A 44 9.71 -11.16 15.14
C VAL A 44 8.45 -11.81 14.60
N LEU A 45 8.24 -11.80 13.29
CA LEU A 45 7.11 -12.53 12.72
C LEU A 45 7.28 -14.03 12.93
N ASP A 46 6.21 -14.67 13.40
CA ASP A 46 6.17 -16.11 13.61
C ASP A 46 6.51 -16.83 12.30
N LEU A 47 7.59 -17.57 12.32
CA LEU A 47 7.90 -18.51 11.26
C LEU A 47 6.97 -19.72 11.37
N PRO A 48 6.47 -20.28 10.26
CA PRO A 48 5.79 -21.58 10.27
C PRO A 48 6.67 -22.63 10.94
N GLU A 49 6.04 -23.54 11.66
CA GLU A 49 6.74 -24.67 12.30
C GLU A 49 7.61 -25.42 11.30
N GLY A 50 8.87 -25.68 11.65
CA GLY A 50 9.87 -26.31 10.80
C GLY A 50 10.55 -25.42 9.77
N LEU A 51 10.08 -24.18 9.52
CA LEU A 51 10.73 -23.28 8.58
C LEU A 51 12.07 -22.75 9.13
N ASP A 52 12.14 -22.50 10.44
CA ASP A 52 13.36 -22.07 11.12
C ASP A 52 14.48 -23.11 10.97
N GLU A 53 14.17 -24.39 11.10
CA GLU A 53 15.10 -25.50 10.90
C GLU A 53 15.60 -25.53 9.44
N LEU A 54 14.72 -25.32 8.45
CA LEU A 54 15.08 -25.30 7.03
C LEU A 54 15.95 -24.11 6.65
N LEU A 55 15.74 -22.95 7.27
CA LEU A 55 16.52 -21.73 7.02
C LEU A 55 17.92 -21.79 7.65
N ASN A 56 18.10 -22.53 8.75
CA ASN A 56 19.37 -22.68 9.46
C ASN A 56 20.22 -23.87 8.97
N VAL A 57 19.81 -24.56 7.94
CA VAL A 57 20.61 -25.62 7.31
C VAL A 57 21.88 -25.01 6.70
N PRO A 58 23.07 -25.69 6.82
CA PRO A 58 24.30 -25.27 6.20
C PRO A 58 24.14 -24.99 4.69
N ILE A 59 24.89 -24.02 4.18
CA ILE A 59 24.72 -23.49 2.81
C ILE A 59 24.88 -24.55 1.72
N ASP A 60 25.71 -25.54 1.95
CA ASP A 60 25.98 -26.69 1.06
C ASP A 60 24.79 -27.66 0.97
N ARG A 61 23.84 -27.59 1.90
CA ARG A 61 22.62 -28.41 1.98
C ARG A 61 21.35 -27.59 1.89
N LYS A 62 21.45 -26.29 1.68
CA LYS A 62 20.31 -25.37 1.71
C LYS A 62 19.46 -25.56 0.46
N CYS A 63 18.25 -26.10 0.63
CA CYS A 63 17.24 -26.24 -0.43
C CYS A 63 16.33 -25.04 -0.58
N ILE A 64 16.29 -24.16 0.43
CA ILE A 64 15.45 -22.95 0.47
C ILE A 64 16.36 -21.77 0.77
N CYS A 65 16.38 -20.79 -0.13
CA CYS A 65 17.06 -19.52 0.08
C CYS A 65 16.01 -18.44 0.26
N ASP A 66 16.31 -17.45 1.11
CA ASP A 66 15.59 -16.19 1.07
C ASP A 66 15.87 -15.53 -0.29
N LEU A 67 14.84 -14.94 -0.85
CA LEU A 67 15.02 -14.05 -1.98
C LEU A 67 15.75 -12.80 -1.44
N SER A 68 16.66 -12.26 -2.22
CA SER A 68 17.50 -11.11 -1.88
C SER A 68 16.73 -9.82 -1.48
N GLU A 69 15.43 -9.85 -1.53
CA GLU A 69 14.53 -8.75 -1.20
C GLU A 69 14.22 -8.61 0.30
N GLY A 70 14.79 -9.42 1.17
CA GLY A 70 14.54 -9.33 2.60
C GLY A 70 15.28 -10.36 3.42
N HIS A 71 15.63 -10.01 4.64
CA HIS A 71 16.36 -10.87 5.56
C HIS A 71 15.52 -11.96 6.21
N ALA A 72 14.18 -11.92 6.04
CA ALA A 72 13.29 -12.95 6.53
C ALA A 72 12.23 -13.29 5.47
N PRO A 73 12.00 -14.58 5.16
CA PRO A 73 11.05 -15.00 4.13
C PRO A 73 9.59 -14.69 4.45
N MET A 74 9.29 -14.38 5.70
CA MET A 74 7.95 -14.04 6.19
C MET A 74 7.74 -12.56 6.46
N ARG A 75 8.66 -11.69 6.03
CA ARG A 75 8.48 -10.23 6.18
C ARG A 75 7.30 -9.75 5.34
N PRO A 76 6.48 -8.84 5.86
CA PRO A 76 5.51 -8.11 5.03
C PRO A 76 6.25 -7.39 3.92
N ARG A 77 5.71 -7.45 2.70
CA ARG A 77 6.34 -6.79 1.54
C ARG A 77 5.73 -5.45 1.22
N TYR A 78 4.57 -5.13 1.80
CA TYR A 78 3.81 -3.92 1.50
C TYR A 78 3.22 -3.31 2.75
N ILE A 79 3.23 -2.00 2.76
CA ILE A 79 2.43 -1.19 3.66
C ILE A 79 1.16 -0.81 2.94
N ILE A 80 0.01 -1.08 3.57
CA ILE A 80 -1.31 -0.76 3.03
C ILE A 80 -2.00 0.18 4.02
N PRO A 81 -1.83 1.50 3.85
CA PRO A 81 -2.46 2.49 4.73
C PRO A 81 -3.96 2.59 4.49
N ASP A 82 -4.70 3.09 5.48
CA ASP A 82 -6.09 3.49 5.34
C ASP A 82 -6.16 4.94 4.85
N TYR A 83 -6.07 5.11 3.53
CA TYR A 83 -6.08 6.42 2.89
C TYR A 83 -7.41 7.16 3.06
N ALA A 84 -8.53 6.44 3.03
CA ALA A 84 -9.85 7.06 3.21
C ALA A 84 -9.93 7.75 4.56
N LYS A 85 -9.40 7.10 5.59
CA LYS A 85 -9.32 7.70 6.91
C LYS A 85 -8.31 8.85 6.97
N PHE A 86 -7.15 8.70 6.34
CA PHE A 86 -6.15 9.78 6.26
C PHE A 86 -6.73 11.03 5.60
N LEU A 87 -7.38 10.91 4.45
CA LEU A 87 -8.02 12.05 3.78
C LEU A 87 -9.15 12.68 4.60
N LYS A 88 -9.85 11.87 5.40
CA LYS A 88 -10.93 12.36 6.27
C LYS A 88 -10.45 13.08 7.53
N GLU A 89 -9.36 12.62 8.15
CA GLU A 89 -8.91 13.06 9.48
C GLU A 89 -7.62 13.90 9.44
N GLY A 90 -6.89 13.89 8.31
CA GLY A 90 -5.57 14.49 8.23
C GLY A 90 -4.51 13.74 9.02
N SER A 91 -3.38 14.38 9.28
CA SER A 91 -2.29 13.84 10.09
C SER A 91 -1.59 14.93 10.92
N LYS A 92 -1.68 14.84 12.23
CA LYS A 92 -0.95 15.76 13.12
C LYS A 92 0.57 15.65 12.98
N PHE A 93 1.07 14.43 12.76
CA PHE A 93 2.51 14.19 12.59
C PHE A 93 3.04 14.84 11.31
N LEU A 94 2.31 14.75 10.21
CA LEU A 94 2.67 15.37 8.94
C LEU A 94 2.21 16.83 8.85
N GLN A 95 1.52 17.34 9.85
CA GLN A 95 0.93 18.69 9.89
C GLN A 95 0.01 18.95 8.69
N LEU A 96 -0.82 17.96 8.36
CA LEU A 96 -1.78 18.00 7.26
C LEU A 96 -3.20 17.97 7.82
N ASP A 97 -3.97 18.98 7.45
CA ASP A 97 -5.41 19.01 7.67
C ASP A 97 -6.14 18.13 6.64
N PRO A 98 -7.41 17.73 6.90
CA PRO A 98 -8.23 17.06 5.90
C PRO A 98 -8.36 17.93 4.64
N PRO A 99 -8.10 17.38 3.43
CA PRO A 99 -8.21 18.14 2.20
C PRO A 99 -9.66 18.53 1.88
N THR A 100 -9.84 19.70 1.29
CA THR A 100 -11.13 20.25 0.88
C THR A 100 -11.33 20.25 -0.63
N ASP A 101 -10.26 20.13 -1.40
CA ASP A 101 -10.27 20.11 -2.86
C ASP A 101 -9.28 19.09 -3.44
N LEU A 102 -9.31 18.94 -4.78
CA LEU A 102 -8.44 18.02 -5.50
C LEU A 102 -6.96 18.37 -5.33
N TYR A 103 -6.60 19.65 -5.30
CA TYR A 103 -5.22 20.08 -5.14
C TYR A 103 -4.66 19.66 -3.77
N GLU A 104 -5.40 19.91 -2.71
CA GLU A 104 -5.01 19.53 -1.36
C GLU A 104 -4.96 18.01 -1.20
N ALA A 105 -5.92 17.27 -1.78
CA ALA A 105 -5.95 15.82 -1.72
C ALA A 105 -4.72 15.19 -2.39
N LEU A 106 -4.37 15.63 -3.60
CA LEU A 106 -3.20 15.12 -4.32
C LEU A 106 -1.89 15.43 -3.61
N ASN A 107 -1.73 16.66 -3.09
CA ASN A 107 -0.52 17.03 -2.36
C ASN A 107 -0.40 16.28 -1.02
N SER A 108 -1.50 16.14 -0.29
CA SER A 108 -1.53 15.37 0.96
C SER A 108 -1.13 13.90 0.73
N LEU A 109 -1.67 13.28 -0.32
CA LEU A 109 -1.29 11.92 -0.71
C LEU A 109 0.19 11.82 -1.09
N MET A 110 0.74 12.78 -1.85
CA MET A 110 2.16 12.77 -2.22
C MET A 110 3.09 12.88 -1.01
N ILE A 111 2.77 13.77 -0.07
CA ILE A 111 3.52 13.89 1.19
C ILE A 111 3.47 12.57 1.95
N PHE A 112 2.29 11.95 2.04
CA PHE A 112 2.08 10.68 2.71
C PHE A 112 2.90 9.56 2.06
N TYR A 113 2.80 9.38 0.73
CA TYR A 113 3.54 8.35 -0.01
C TYR A 113 5.05 8.47 0.13
N LYS A 114 5.55 9.69 0.25
CA LYS A 114 6.97 9.92 0.47
C LYS A 114 7.42 9.54 1.89
N HIS A 115 6.59 9.77 2.88
CA HIS A 115 6.96 9.56 4.29
C HIS A 115 6.76 8.11 4.76
N VAL A 116 5.76 7.39 4.27
CA VAL A 116 5.51 6.01 4.70
C VAL A 116 6.68 5.07 4.43
N PRO A 117 7.28 5.01 3.24
CA PRO A 117 8.47 4.21 3.01
C PRO A 117 9.67 4.65 3.86
N SER A 118 9.80 5.94 4.15
CA SER A 118 10.91 6.46 4.96
C SER A 118 10.88 6.02 6.42
N VAL A 119 9.69 5.67 6.95
CA VAL A 119 9.54 5.17 8.33
C VAL A 119 9.39 3.65 8.42
N THR A 120 9.23 2.96 7.30
CA THR A 120 8.98 1.51 7.27
C THR A 120 9.99 0.74 6.44
N ASN A 121 10.74 1.40 5.56
CA ASN A 121 11.64 0.80 4.57
C ASN A 121 10.96 -0.22 3.62
N TYR A 122 9.62 -0.16 3.48
CA TYR A 122 8.84 -1.06 2.65
C TYR A 122 8.06 -0.31 1.57
N PRO A 123 7.84 -0.96 0.42
CA PRO A 123 6.94 -0.46 -0.60
C PRO A 123 5.55 -0.14 -0.04
N VAL A 124 4.96 0.94 -0.52
CA VAL A 124 3.62 1.37 -0.13
C VAL A 124 2.61 1.08 -1.24
N TYR A 125 1.47 0.48 -0.86
CA TYR A 125 0.31 0.49 -1.72
C TYR A 125 -0.29 1.90 -1.74
N VAL A 126 -0.46 2.48 -2.92
CA VAL A 126 -0.85 3.89 -3.07
C VAL A 126 -2.36 4.12 -3.16
N GLY A 127 -3.15 3.08 -3.02
CA GLY A 127 -4.59 3.17 -2.83
C GLY A 127 -5.43 2.72 -4.03
N GLN A 128 -6.74 2.73 -3.81
CA GLN A 128 -7.78 2.67 -4.83
C GLN A 128 -7.99 4.10 -5.32
N LEU A 129 -7.15 4.56 -6.26
CA LEU A 129 -6.99 5.99 -6.58
C LEU A 129 -8.27 6.63 -7.09
N ASP A 130 -9.05 5.92 -7.87
CA ASP A 130 -10.31 6.42 -8.40
C ASP A 130 -11.33 6.72 -7.29
N GLU A 131 -11.52 5.79 -6.35
CA GLU A 131 -12.45 5.99 -5.23
C GLU A 131 -11.95 7.05 -4.25
N LEU A 132 -10.62 7.12 -4.02
CA LEU A 132 -10.03 8.10 -3.11
C LEU A 132 -10.15 9.54 -3.62
N LEU A 133 -10.07 9.74 -4.94
CA LEU A 133 -10.08 11.06 -5.57
C LEU A 133 -11.47 11.50 -6.03
N GLU A 134 -12.42 10.57 -6.17
CA GLU A 134 -13.79 10.87 -6.60
C GLU A 134 -14.46 11.99 -5.79
N PRO A 135 -14.37 12.06 -4.45
CA PRO A 135 -14.98 13.12 -3.67
C PRO A 135 -14.45 14.54 -3.99
N TYR A 136 -13.27 14.63 -4.60
CA TYR A 136 -12.60 15.90 -4.86
C TYR A 136 -12.58 16.30 -6.34
N ILE A 137 -12.94 15.37 -7.24
CA ILE A 137 -12.73 15.54 -8.68
C ILE A 137 -13.54 16.70 -9.28
N ASP A 138 -14.69 17.00 -8.71
CA ASP A 138 -15.58 18.07 -9.17
C ASP A 138 -15.30 19.44 -8.52
N THR A 139 -14.25 19.54 -7.69
CA THR A 139 -13.85 20.83 -7.10
C THR A 139 -13.13 21.74 -8.11
N VAL A 140 -12.74 21.21 -9.24
CA VAL A 140 -12.12 21.91 -10.38
C VAL A 140 -12.77 21.46 -11.70
N ASP A 141 -12.56 22.21 -12.79
CA ASP A 141 -13.02 21.75 -14.10
C ASP A 141 -12.23 20.52 -14.58
N GLU A 142 -12.83 19.79 -15.52
CA GLU A 142 -12.32 18.51 -15.99
C GLU A 142 -10.92 18.61 -16.63
N ALA A 143 -10.66 19.67 -17.41
CA ALA A 143 -9.38 19.86 -18.04
C ALA A 143 -8.28 20.14 -17.01
N GLN A 144 -8.62 20.91 -15.98
CA GLN A 144 -7.74 21.17 -14.86
C GLN A 144 -7.51 19.91 -14.03
N ALA A 145 -8.57 19.15 -13.73
CA ALA A 145 -8.47 17.87 -13.02
C ALA A 145 -7.52 16.91 -13.75
N LYS A 146 -7.70 16.72 -15.06
CA LYS A 146 -6.82 15.87 -15.86
C LYS A 146 -5.37 16.32 -15.82
N LYS A 147 -5.12 17.63 -15.93
CA LYS A 147 -3.76 18.18 -15.83
C LYS A 147 -3.13 17.93 -14.46
N MET A 148 -3.90 18.08 -13.39
CA MET A 148 -3.44 17.84 -12.03
C MET A 148 -3.14 16.36 -11.80
N LEU A 149 -4.00 15.45 -12.27
CA LEU A 149 -3.78 14.00 -12.20
C LEU A 149 -2.54 13.58 -13.00
N LYS A 150 -2.36 14.12 -14.20
CA LYS A 150 -1.14 13.87 -15.00
C LYS A 150 0.13 14.29 -14.27
N LEU A 151 0.11 15.49 -13.64
CA LEU A 151 1.24 15.97 -12.85
C LEU A 151 1.47 15.08 -11.61
N PHE A 152 0.42 14.66 -10.93
CA PHE A 152 0.48 13.77 -9.78
C PHE A 152 1.11 12.41 -10.13
N LEU A 153 0.67 11.76 -11.21
CA LEU A 153 1.25 10.51 -11.69
C LEU A 153 2.72 10.68 -12.10
N THR A 154 3.05 11.79 -12.79
CA THR A 154 4.44 12.12 -13.12
C THR A 154 5.29 12.33 -11.86
N GLN A 155 4.75 13.03 -10.86
CA GLN A 155 5.44 13.26 -9.60
C GLN A 155 5.68 11.96 -8.84
N MET A 156 4.71 11.05 -8.81
CA MET A 156 4.89 9.71 -8.23
C MET A 156 6.06 8.97 -8.88
N ASP A 157 6.09 8.92 -10.21
CA ASP A 157 7.15 8.24 -10.96
C ASP A 157 8.54 8.84 -10.71
N ARG A 158 8.63 10.15 -10.55
CA ARG A 158 9.91 10.85 -10.42
C ARG A 158 10.40 11.01 -8.97
N THR A 159 9.53 10.88 -7.99
CA THR A 159 9.89 11.16 -6.57
C THR A 159 9.77 9.97 -5.64
N ILE A 160 8.97 8.96 -5.98
CA ILE A 160 8.88 7.72 -5.22
C ILE A 160 9.96 6.78 -5.73
N LEU A 161 11.01 6.61 -4.95
CA LEU A 161 12.17 5.74 -5.28
C LEU A 161 11.85 4.26 -5.04
N ASP A 162 10.67 3.83 -5.46
CA ASP A 162 10.18 2.46 -5.28
C ASP A 162 9.40 1.99 -6.50
N SER A 163 10.02 1.12 -7.28
CA SER A 163 9.42 0.52 -8.48
C SER A 163 8.24 -0.43 -8.19
N PHE A 164 7.99 -0.74 -6.92
CA PHE A 164 6.92 -1.64 -6.49
C PHE A 164 5.66 -0.93 -6.00
N SER A 165 5.59 0.40 -6.11
CA SER A 165 4.37 1.13 -5.77
C SER A 165 3.22 0.72 -6.69
N HIS A 166 2.09 0.33 -6.10
CA HIS A 166 0.90 -0.16 -6.79
C HIS A 166 -0.34 0.66 -6.44
N ALA A 167 -1.19 0.89 -7.43
CA ALA A 167 -2.52 1.48 -7.27
C ALA A 167 -3.58 0.63 -7.97
N ASN A 168 -4.83 0.75 -7.51
CA ASN A 168 -5.96 0.09 -8.15
C ASN A 168 -6.98 1.10 -8.66
N ILE A 169 -7.73 0.70 -9.68
CA ILE A 169 -8.86 1.41 -10.28
C ILE A 169 -10.00 0.41 -10.51
N GLY A 170 -11.26 0.83 -10.44
CA GLY A 170 -12.44 -0.01 -10.65
C GLY A 170 -12.78 -0.92 -9.45
N PRO A 171 -13.77 -1.82 -9.54
CA PRO A 171 -14.51 -2.19 -10.75
C PRO A 171 -15.62 -1.20 -11.13
N ARG A 172 -16.09 -0.35 -10.19
CA ARG A 172 -17.11 0.65 -10.46
C ARG A 172 -16.49 1.80 -11.27
N GLU A 173 -17.29 2.30 -12.19
CA GLU A 173 -16.90 3.51 -12.89
C GLU A 173 -16.99 4.72 -11.96
N THR A 174 -15.95 5.56 -12.02
CA THR A 174 -15.88 6.85 -11.36
C THR A 174 -15.36 7.90 -12.36
N LYS A 175 -15.69 9.16 -12.16
CA LYS A 175 -15.13 10.24 -12.99
C LYS A 175 -13.62 10.36 -12.81
N ALA A 176 -13.15 10.23 -11.57
CA ALA A 176 -11.72 10.19 -11.29
C ALA A 176 -11.01 9.03 -12.00
N GLY A 177 -11.62 7.84 -12.03
CA GLY A 177 -11.07 6.67 -12.75
C GLY A 177 -10.94 6.91 -14.25
N ARG A 178 -11.95 7.53 -14.88
CA ARG A 178 -11.86 7.90 -16.30
C ARG A 178 -10.72 8.87 -16.57
N LEU A 179 -10.62 9.93 -15.78
CA LEU A 179 -9.56 10.93 -15.95
C LEU A 179 -8.17 10.40 -15.61
N LEU A 180 -8.05 9.49 -14.63
CA LEU A 180 -6.79 8.78 -14.34
C LEU A 180 -6.32 7.96 -15.54
N LEU A 181 -7.21 7.17 -16.16
CA LEU A 181 -6.88 6.40 -17.36
C LEU A 181 -6.49 7.29 -18.54
N GLU A 182 -7.16 8.43 -18.72
CA GLU A 182 -6.82 9.39 -19.76
C GLU A 182 -5.48 10.08 -19.51
N ALA A 183 -5.17 10.39 -18.26
CA ALA A 183 -3.89 10.97 -17.90
C ALA A 183 -2.74 9.96 -18.06
N GLU A 184 -2.96 8.72 -17.62
CA GLU A 184 -1.98 7.63 -17.72
C GLU A 184 -1.66 7.26 -19.17
N LYS A 185 -2.66 7.24 -20.05
CA LYS A 185 -2.48 6.98 -21.47
C LYS A 185 -1.47 7.92 -22.14
N GLU A 186 -1.33 9.13 -21.64
CA GLU A 186 -0.43 10.16 -22.16
C GLU A 186 0.97 10.15 -21.52
N LEU A 187 1.24 9.18 -20.62
CA LEU A 187 2.48 9.11 -19.87
C LEU A 187 3.30 7.86 -20.22
N GLU A 188 4.61 8.02 -20.17
CA GLU A 188 5.59 6.93 -20.25
C GLU A 188 6.27 6.78 -18.88
N ASN A 189 5.47 6.41 -17.87
CA ASN A 189 5.93 6.24 -16.50
C ASN A 189 5.96 4.77 -16.08
N ALA A 190 6.82 4.40 -15.14
CA ALA A 190 6.87 3.07 -14.54
C ALA A 190 5.99 2.98 -13.30
N VAL A 191 5.91 4.05 -12.52
CA VAL A 191 5.24 4.12 -11.23
C VAL A 191 4.06 5.11 -11.28
N PRO A 192 2.91 4.77 -10.67
CA PRO A 192 2.57 3.50 -10.02
C PRO A 192 2.28 2.39 -11.03
N ASN A 193 2.47 1.14 -10.57
CA ASN A 193 1.89 0.00 -11.28
C ASN A 193 0.38 0.04 -11.09
N LEU A 194 -0.39 0.17 -12.15
CA LEU A 194 -1.84 0.25 -12.10
C LEU A 194 -2.47 -1.12 -12.34
N SER A 195 -3.46 -1.47 -11.52
CA SER A 195 -4.30 -2.65 -11.72
C SER A 195 -5.76 -2.20 -11.85
N PHE A 196 -6.41 -2.62 -12.93
CA PHE A 196 -7.82 -2.41 -13.16
C PHE A 196 -8.60 -3.64 -12.69
N LYS A 197 -9.46 -3.44 -11.69
CA LYS A 197 -10.37 -4.47 -11.21
C LYS A 197 -11.54 -4.57 -12.18
N TYR A 198 -11.71 -5.69 -12.85
CA TYR A 198 -12.79 -5.91 -13.78
C TYR A 198 -13.83 -6.88 -13.21
N ASP A 199 -15.10 -6.54 -13.36
CA ASP A 199 -16.24 -7.38 -13.00
C ASP A 199 -17.36 -7.17 -14.02
N GLU A 200 -17.73 -8.22 -14.75
CA GLU A 200 -18.70 -8.17 -15.83
C GLU A 200 -20.11 -7.68 -15.41
N ASP A 201 -20.44 -7.82 -14.10
CA ASP A 201 -21.75 -7.38 -13.58
C ASP A 201 -21.73 -5.92 -13.10
N ILE A 202 -20.53 -5.33 -12.89
CA ILE A 202 -20.39 -4.02 -12.24
C ILE A 202 -19.73 -3.00 -13.17
N THR A 203 -18.74 -3.44 -13.96
CA THR A 203 -17.93 -2.56 -14.80
C THR A 203 -18.64 -2.26 -16.12
N PRO A 204 -18.99 -0.99 -16.42
CA PRO A 204 -19.55 -0.64 -17.71
C PRO A 204 -18.56 -0.94 -18.85
N ASP A 205 -19.08 -1.40 -19.99
CA ASP A 205 -18.26 -1.79 -21.15
C ASP A 205 -17.38 -0.65 -21.65
N ASP A 206 -17.90 0.57 -21.69
CA ASP A 206 -17.15 1.74 -22.17
C ASP A 206 -16.03 2.15 -21.20
N PHE A 207 -16.19 1.90 -19.90
CA PHE A 207 -15.13 2.09 -18.92
C PHE A 207 -14.05 1.02 -19.05
N ALA A 208 -14.45 -0.24 -19.26
CA ALA A 208 -13.51 -1.33 -19.55
C ALA A 208 -12.73 -1.09 -20.85
N LEU A 209 -13.41 -0.63 -21.90
CA LEU A 209 -12.76 -0.27 -23.18
C LEU A 209 -11.77 0.88 -23.01
N LYS A 210 -12.08 1.88 -22.19
CA LYS A 210 -11.14 2.96 -21.87
C LYS A 210 -9.89 2.44 -21.16
N ALA A 211 -10.04 1.49 -20.24
CA ALA A 211 -8.91 0.86 -19.56
C ALA A 211 -8.04 0.03 -20.55
N ILE A 212 -8.66 -0.70 -21.48
CA ILE A 212 -7.96 -1.44 -22.54
C ILE A 212 -7.20 -0.47 -23.45
N ASP A 213 -7.86 0.60 -23.89
CA ASP A 213 -7.22 1.61 -24.73
C ASP A 213 -6.00 2.26 -24.03
N CYS A 214 -6.12 2.56 -22.74
CA CYS A 214 -4.99 3.02 -21.93
C CYS A 214 -3.85 1.98 -21.93
N ALA A 215 -4.17 0.72 -21.64
CA ALA A 215 -3.17 -0.35 -21.59
C ALA A 215 -2.44 -0.58 -22.91
N MET A 216 -3.12 -0.39 -24.02
CA MET A 216 -2.50 -0.50 -25.37
C MET A 216 -1.49 0.61 -25.65
N HIS A 217 -1.61 1.76 -25.00
CA HIS A 217 -0.71 2.90 -25.19
C HIS A 217 0.42 2.97 -24.18
N SER A 218 0.13 2.72 -22.90
CA SER A 218 1.07 2.90 -21.79
C SER A 218 1.52 1.58 -21.13
N ALA A 219 1.08 0.41 -21.66
CA ALA A 219 1.25 -0.91 -21.04
C ALA A 219 0.65 -1.03 -19.64
N LYS A 220 -0.22 -0.11 -19.24
CA LYS A 220 -0.97 -0.05 -17.99
C LYS A 220 -2.41 0.43 -18.23
N PRO A 221 -3.39 0.00 -17.42
CA PRO A 221 -3.32 -0.92 -16.28
C PRO A 221 -3.26 -2.39 -16.67
N SER A 222 -2.85 -3.24 -15.73
CA SER A 222 -3.08 -4.68 -15.81
C SER A 222 -4.47 -5.03 -15.29
N PHE A 223 -5.08 -6.09 -15.82
CA PHE A 223 -6.45 -6.47 -15.49
C PHE A 223 -6.49 -7.56 -14.44
N ALA A 224 -7.44 -7.45 -13.51
CA ALA A 224 -7.67 -8.43 -12.46
C ALA A 224 -9.16 -8.77 -12.33
N ASN A 225 -9.47 -10.04 -12.19
CA ASN A 225 -10.85 -10.52 -12.01
C ASN A 225 -11.34 -10.19 -10.60
N HIS A 226 -12.23 -9.19 -10.49
CA HIS A 226 -12.79 -8.75 -9.20
C HIS A 226 -13.55 -9.85 -8.48
N LYS A 227 -14.42 -10.59 -9.18
CA LYS A 227 -15.22 -11.66 -8.59
C LYS A 227 -14.35 -12.74 -7.94
N MET A 228 -13.26 -13.12 -8.61
CA MET A 228 -12.34 -14.13 -8.10
C MET A 228 -11.65 -13.63 -6.82
N PHE A 229 -11.05 -12.44 -6.85
CA PHE A 229 -10.36 -11.90 -5.68
C PHE A 229 -11.32 -11.65 -4.52
N LYS A 230 -12.51 -11.10 -4.78
CA LYS A 230 -13.55 -10.89 -3.79
C LYS A 230 -14.01 -12.19 -3.14
N SER A 231 -14.25 -13.24 -3.93
CA SER A 231 -14.67 -14.56 -3.40
C SER A 231 -13.61 -15.20 -2.52
N GLU A 232 -12.34 -14.96 -2.80
CA GLU A 232 -11.24 -15.56 -2.07
C GLU A 232 -10.79 -14.75 -0.85
N LEU A 233 -10.79 -13.42 -0.95
CA LEU A 233 -10.18 -12.51 0.01
C LEU A 233 -11.20 -11.62 0.72
N GLY A 234 -12.45 -11.58 0.26
CA GLY A 234 -13.47 -10.68 0.79
C GLY A 234 -13.46 -9.29 0.12
N GLU A 235 -14.34 -8.40 0.57
CA GLU A 235 -14.57 -7.08 -0.05
C GLU A 235 -13.33 -6.15 -0.01
N ASN A 236 -12.54 -6.22 1.06
CA ASN A 236 -11.47 -5.26 1.33
C ASN A 236 -10.10 -5.75 0.83
N TYR A 237 -10.06 -6.41 -0.32
CA TYR A 237 -8.80 -6.81 -0.91
C TYR A 237 -8.19 -5.67 -1.75
N VAL A 238 -6.87 -5.66 -1.82
CA VAL A 238 -6.10 -4.82 -2.73
C VAL A 238 -5.19 -5.68 -3.59
N ILE A 239 -4.81 -5.19 -4.75
CA ILE A 239 -3.88 -5.86 -5.65
C ILE A 239 -2.58 -5.06 -5.63
N ALA A 240 -1.52 -5.72 -5.20
CA ALA A 240 -0.18 -5.13 -5.17
C ALA A 240 0.86 -6.20 -5.48
N SER A 241 2.12 -5.82 -5.68
CA SER A 241 3.21 -6.75 -6.01
C SER A 241 2.81 -7.76 -7.10
N CYS A 242 3.45 -8.04 -8.08
CA CYS A 242 3.21 -9.08 -9.08
C CYS A 242 1.77 -9.68 -9.10
N TYR A 243 0.73 -8.83 -8.89
CA TYR A 243 -0.72 -9.18 -8.87
C TYR A 243 -1.15 -10.11 -7.73
N ASN A 244 -0.53 -9.99 -6.58
CA ASN A 244 -1.01 -10.68 -5.38
C ASN A 244 -2.19 -9.90 -4.78
N GLY A 245 -3.26 -10.62 -4.45
CA GLY A 245 -4.33 -10.09 -3.62
C GLY A 245 -3.87 -10.00 -2.18
N LEU A 246 -4.00 -8.83 -1.58
CA LEU A 246 -3.64 -8.56 -0.20
C LEU A 246 -4.88 -8.06 0.55
N LEU A 247 -4.94 -8.33 1.85
CA LEU A 247 -6.03 -7.85 2.69
C LEU A 247 -5.64 -6.51 3.34
N LEU A 248 -6.55 -5.55 3.31
CA LEU A 248 -6.42 -4.32 4.09
C LEU A 248 -6.37 -4.65 5.59
N GLY A 249 -5.41 -4.09 6.30
CA GLY A 249 -5.29 -4.24 7.76
C GLY A 249 -4.20 -5.18 8.27
N GLY A 250 -3.22 -5.54 7.44
CA GLY A 250 -2.07 -6.36 7.84
C GLY A 250 -1.11 -5.72 8.86
N GLY A 251 -0.17 -6.49 9.36
CA GLY A 251 0.66 -6.18 10.55
C GLY A 251 1.50 -4.89 10.57
N ALA A 252 1.81 -4.29 9.42
CA ALA A 252 2.47 -2.98 9.34
C ALA A 252 1.57 -1.80 9.79
N TYR A 253 0.32 -2.06 10.00
CA TYR A 253 -0.76 -1.22 10.40
C TYR A 253 -0.51 -0.44 11.69
N THR A 254 0.04 -1.09 12.71
CA THR A 254 0.25 -0.47 14.02
C THR A 254 1.25 0.68 13.93
N LEU A 255 2.29 0.53 13.13
CA LEU A 255 3.29 1.57 12.96
C LEU A 255 2.73 2.77 12.17
N CYS A 256 2.07 2.52 11.05
CA CYS A 256 1.40 3.57 10.28
C CYS A 256 0.38 4.31 11.13
N ARG A 257 -0.37 3.61 11.98
CA ARG A 257 -1.34 4.21 12.90
C ARG A 257 -0.69 5.10 13.96
N LEU A 258 0.44 4.70 14.51
CA LEU A 258 1.14 5.47 15.55
C LEU A 258 1.85 6.69 14.97
N VAL A 259 2.45 6.56 13.80
CA VAL A 259 3.19 7.64 13.13
C VAL A 259 2.25 8.63 12.45
N LEU A 260 1.20 8.14 11.80
CA LEU A 260 0.33 8.95 10.94
C LEU A 260 -0.99 9.37 11.61
N GLY A 261 -1.16 9.04 12.89
CA GLY A 261 -2.37 9.29 13.66
C GLY A 261 -3.33 8.08 13.67
N ASN A 262 -4.46 8.19 14.37
CA ASN A 262 -5.42 7.10 14.57
C ASN A 262 -6.12 6.64 13.26
N ILE A 263 -5.35 6.43 12.23
CA ILE A 263 -5.81 6.23 10.86
C ILE A 263 -6.48 4.86 10.67
N ALA A 264 -6.60 4.02 11.68
CA ALA A 264 -7.33 2.78 11.46
C ALA A 264 -7.65 1.93 12.70
N LYS A 265 -8.68 1.10 12.64
CA LYS A 265 -9.04 0.13 13.70
C LYS A 265 -8.42 -1.24 13.44
N PRO A 266 -7.90 -1.93 14.47
CA PRO A 266 -7.38 -3.28 14.27
C PRO A 266 -8.54 -4.24 13.94
N ASN A 267 -8.47 -4.90 12.81
CA ASN A 267 -9.29 -6.08 12.57
C ASN A 267 -8.51 -7.31 13.03
N LYS A 268 -9.13 -8.18 13.84
CA LYS A 268 -8.50 -9.27 14.58
C LYS A 268 -7.87 -10.41 13.74
N ARG A 269 -7.82 -10.25 12.39
CA ARG A 269 -7.35 -11.31 11.48
C ARG A 269 -6.58 -10.73 10.29
N CYS A 270 -5.38 -10.24 10.49
CA CYS A 270 -4.55 -9.91 9.35
C CYS A 270 -3.08 -10.13 9.63
N PHE A 271 -2.64 -11.34 9.34
CA PHE A 271 -1.27 -11.61 8.95
C PHE A 271 -1.25 -11.74 7.42
N MET A 272 -0.39 -10.96 6.77
CA MET A 272 -0.14 -11.14 5.35
C MET A 272 0.70 -12.40 5.14
N LEU A 273 0.03 -13.55 5.08
CA LEU A 273 0.61 -14.76 4.52
C LEU A 273 0.44 -14.68 3.00
N ASN A 274 1.54 -14.60 2.29
CA ASN A 274 1.55 -14.78 0.84
C ASN A 274 0.95 -16.17 0.55
N ARG A 275 -0.21 -16.24 -0.12
CA ARG A 275 -0.96 -17.48 -0.37
C ARG A 275 -0.21 -18.56 -1.16
N ARG A 276 0.93 -18.23 -1.79
CA ARG A 276 1.80 -19.25 -2.36
C ARG A 276 2.24 -20.31 -1.35
N ILE A 277 2.33 -19.95 -0.07
CA ILE A 277 2.68 -20.90 1.01
C ILE A 277 1.45 -21.72 1.43
N GLN A 278 0.23 -21.15 1.36
CA GLN A 278 -0.99 -21.92 1.67
C GLN A 278 -1.35 -22.95 0.60
N SER A 279 -0.98 -22.75 -0.68
CA SER A 279 -1.18 -23.75 -1.72
C SER A 279 -0.23 -24.94 -1.60
N LEU A 280 0.95 -24.76 -1.00
CA LEU A 280 1.88 -25.87 -0.72
C LEU A 280 1.40 -26.77 0.44
N ASN A 281 0.63 -26.24 1.39
CA ASN A 281 0.05 -27.01 2.50
C ASN A 281 -1.22 -27.81 2.10
N ARG A 282 -1.76 -27.64 0.90
CA ARG A 282 -2.87 -28.45 0.36
C ARG A 282 -2.42 -29.64 -0.51
N LEU A 283 -1.11 -29.81 -0.68
CA LEU A 283 -0.51 -30.92 -1.43
C LEU A 283 0.13 -31.98 -0.50
N ARG A 284 -0.28 -32.01 0.77
CA ARG A 284 -0.01 -33.12 1.71
C ARG A 284 -1.29 -33.84 2.10
#